data_3f7e962a4c8a71f3635bc85132d9478b
#
_entry.id   3f7e962a4c8a71f3635bc85132d9478b
#
_cell.length_a   1.000
_cell.length_b   1.000
_cell.length_c   1.000
_cell.angle_alpha   90.00
_cell.angle_beta   90.00
_cell.angle_gamma   90.00
#
_symmetry.space_group_name_H-M   'P 1'
#
loop_
_entity.id
_entity.type
_entity.pdbx_description
1 polymer ?
#
loop_
_entity_poly.entity_id
_entity_poly.type
_entity_poly.pdbx_seq_one_letter_code
_entity_poly.pdbx_strand_id
1 'polypeptide(L)'
;MNARVIPYLLIAPSLAFLAILFFVPLVQTIALAFQADGIWSTENFTRMTGDLNFTDAVVNTFELVIIVVPLQLLLALAMAMMLQHLRSGRDIVLWIWSIPLGISDLAAGLVWLAILTDKGYLNTILVRLGVLSGPQSWLSYETPATLLAAIVVAELWRATAIVLVIVVAGVQLIPKEYGEAADVFGATPWQRFTRVTLPLLKLSIQTALILRTVLAFEMFAIVLSIGGRNFPVLVSEAFNWQYTQQNFGVAAAYAVIVMGVSLAATLIYLWALRTPAAQR
;
A
#
# COMPACT_ATOMS: atom_id res chain seq x y z
N MET A 1 43.36 -8.89 -15.48
CA MET A 1 42.08 -8.13 -15.41
C MET A 1 42.13 -7.26 -14.15
N ASN A 2 42.00 -5.94 -14.28
CA ASN A 2 42.09 -5.04 -13.13
C ASN A 2 41.05 -5.42 -12.07
N ALA A 3 41.47 -5.69 -10.83
CA ALA A 3 40.56 -6.03 -9.70
C ALA A 3 39.43 -5.05 -9.52
N ARG A 4 39.60 -3.79 -9.94
CA ARG A 4 38.56 -2.73 -9.91
C ARG A 4 37.44 -2.92 -10.94
N VAL A 5 37.64 -3.70 -12.01
CA VAL A 5 36.64 -3.90 -13.10
C VAL A 5 35.76 -5.11 -12.84
N ILE A 6 36.22 -6.06 -12.04
CA ILE A 6 35.48 -7.30 -11.73
C ILE A 6 34.11 -7.04 -11.15
N PRO A 7 33.91 -6.15 -10.13
CA PRO A 7 32.59 -5.88 -9.60
C PRO A 7 31.61 -5.34 -10.64
N TYR A 8 32.06 -4.47 -11.54
CA TYR A 8 31.21 -3.90 -12.59
C TYR A 8 30.79 -4.95 -13.62
N LEU A 9 31.70 -5.87 -14.00
CA LEU A 9 31.37 -6.99 -14.90
C LEU A 9 30.36 -7.96 -14.28
N LEU A 10 30.45 -8.19 -12.96
CA LEU A 10 29.51 -9.07 -12.25
C LEU A 10 28.10 -8.46 -12.16
N ILE A 11 28.00 -7.12 -12.04
CA ILE A 11 26.71 -6.43 -11.95
C ILE A 11 26.14 -6.11 -13.35
N ALA A 12 26.98 -6.07 -14.39
CA ALA A 12 26.58 -5.66 -15.74
C ALA A 12 25.36 -6.43 -16.31
N PRO A 13 25.25 -7.77 -16.18
CA PRO A 13 24.08 -8.49 -16.68
C PRO A 13 22.78 -8.06 -16.00
N SER A 14 22.82 -7.84 -14.68
CA SER A 14 21.66 -7.39 -13.91
C SER A 14 21.27 -5.95 -14.28
N LEU A 15 22.27 -5.06 -14.45
CA LEU A 15 22.03 -3.70 -14.88
C LEU A 15 21.46 -3.64 -16.30
N ALA A 16 21.97 -4.46 -17.22
CA ALA A 16 21.47 -4.55 -18.59
C ALA A 16 20.00 -5.05 -18.60
N PHE A 17 19.70 -6.08 -17.81
CA PHE A 17 18.35 -6.58 -17.64
C PHE A 17 17.39 -5.49 -17.12
N LEU A 18 17.77 -4.78 -16.07
CA LEU A 18 16.97 -3.67 -15.51
C LEU A 18 16.81 -2.51 -16.50
N ALA A 19 17.88 -2.16 -17.21
CA ALA A 19 17.82 -1.09 -18.21
C ALA A 19 16.86 -1.44 -19.36
N ILE A 20 16.93 -2.63 -19.90
CA ILE A 20 16.12 -3.04 -21.06
C ILE A 20 14.66 -3.26 -20.66
N LEU A 21 14.40 -3.98 -19.55
CA LEU A 21 13.04 -4.41 -19.23
C LEU A 21 12.25 -3.43 -18.33
N PHE A 22 12.93 -2.50 -17.65
CA PHE A 22 12.27 -1.54 -16.77
C PHE A 22 12.50 -0.09 -17.22
N PHE A 23 13.75 0.31 -17.47
CA PHE A 23 14.03 1.70 -17.80
C PHE A 23 13.54 2.09 -19.20
N VAL A 24 13.68 1.22 -20.21
CA VAL A 24 13.17 1.50 -21.56
C VAL A 24 11.64 1.64 -21.57
N PRO A 25 10.83 0.70 -21.00
CA PRO A 25 9.37 0.88 -20.92
C PRO A 25 8.96 2.10 -20.11
N LEU A 26 9.68 2.43 -19.04
CA LEU A 26 9.43 3.64 -18.25
C LEU A 26 9.57 4.91 -19.10
N VAL A 27 10.69 5.03 -19.84
CA VAL A 27 10.92 6.17 -20.74
C VAL A 27 9.87 6.22 -21.84
N GLN A 28 9.48 5.07 -22.41
CA GLN A 28 8.42 4.98 -23.40
C GLN A 28 7.07 5.43 -22.83
N THR A 29 6.71 5.02 -21.62
CA THR A 29 5.47 5.46 -20.96
C THR A 29 5.46 6.96 -20.73
N ILE A 30 6.59 7.54 -20.26
CA ILE A 30 6.70 8.99 -20.12
C ILE A 30 6.58 9.69 -21.47
N ALA A 31 7.26 9.18 -22.52
CA ALA A 31 7.16 9.74 -23.85
C ALA A 31 5.73 9.69 -24.39
N LEU A 32 5.02 8.56 -24.23
CA LEU A 32 3.60 8.43 -24.62
C LEU A 32 2.69 9.44 -23.92
N ALA A 33 2.93 9.71 -22.63
CA ALA A 33 2.14 10.70 -21.89
C ALA A 33 2.27 12.11 -22.45
N PHE A 34 3.45 12.45 -23.00
CA PHE A 34 3.74 13.77 -23.59
C PHE A 34 3.70 13.79 -25.13
N GLN A 35 3.11 12.79 -25.79
CA GLN A 35 2.95 12.73 -27.23
C GLN A 35 1.49 12.54 -27.61
N ALA A 36 0.95 13.46 -28.43
CA ALA A 36 -0.34 13.32 -29.10
C ALA A 36 -0.12 13.43 -30.60
N ASP A 37 -0.63 12.47 -31.37
CA ASP A 37 -0.50 12.41 -32.84
C ASP A 37 0.95 12.56 -33.36
N GLY A 38 1.92 12.01 -32.62
CA GLY A 38 3.35 12.03 -32.97
C GLY A 38 4.06 13.35 -32.67
N ILE A 39 3.40 14.32 -32.02
CA ILE A 39 3.95 15.63 -31.64
C ILE A 39 4.04 15.70 -30.12
N TRP A 40 5.12 16.31 -29.59
CA TRP A 40 5.24 16.59 -28.18
C TRP A 40 4.18 17.60 -27.75
N SER A 41 3.32 17.20 -26.82
CA SER A 41 2.15 17.95 -26.37
C SER A 41 1.76 17.55 -24.96
N THR A 42 1.06 18.42 -24.24
CA THR A 42 0.41 18.15 -22.97
C THR A 42 -1.07 17.77 -23.13
N GLU A 43 -1.52 17.51 -24.34
CA GLU A 43 -2.93 17.24 -24.65
C GLU A 43 -3.48 16.01 -23.87
N ASN A 44 -2.68 14.96 -23.71
CA ASN A 44 -3.08 13.79 -22.93
C ASN A 44 -3.40 14.15 -21.47
N PHE A 45 -2.64 15.08 -20.88
CA PHE A 45 -2.93 15.57 -19.52
C PHE A 45 -4.19 16.45 -19.51
N THR A 46 -4.43 17.24 -20.54
CA THR A 46 -5.66 18.03 -20.66
C THR A 46 -6.88 17.13 -20.81
N ARG A 47 -6.79 16.08 -21.64
CA ARG A 47 -7.86 15.08 -21.80
C ARG A 47 -8.09 14.32 -20.49
N MET A 48 -7.01 13.92 -19.78
CA MET A 48 -7.07 13.27 -18.49
C MET A 48 -7.80 14.14 -17.44
N THR A 49 -7.42 15.40 -17.30
CA THR A 49 -8.04 16.33 -16.34
C THR A 49 -9.47 16.73 -16.71
N GLY A 50 -9.84 16.60 -17.97
CA GLY A 50 -11.20 16.79 -18.46
C GLY A 50 -12.10 15.56 -18.35
N ASP A 51 -11.58 14.43 -17.89
CA ASP A 51 -12.36 13.22 -17.63
C ASP A 51 -13.31 13.43 -16.42
N LEU A 52 -14.56 13.00 -16.58
CA LEU A 52 -15.58 13.12 -15.54
C LEU A 52 -15.17 12.42 -14.23
N ASN A 53 -14.43 11.33 -14.32
CA ASN A 53 -14.00 10.55 -13.16
C ASN A 53 -12.66 11.02 -12.57
N PHE A 54 -11.96 11.97 -13.21
CA PHE A 54 -10.60 12.36 -12.79
C PHE A 54 -10.57 12.87 -11.34
N THR A 55 -11.46 13.79 -10.99
CA THR A 55 -11.50 14.37 -9.66
C THR A 55 -11.79 13.32 -8.60
N ASP A 56 -12.79 12.47 -8.84
CA ASP A 56 -13.15 11.39 -7.92
C ASP A 56 -12.01 10.37 -7.81
N ALA A 57 -11.34 10.04 -8.92
CA ALA A 57 -10.21 9.12 -8.91
C ALA A 57 -9.03 9.66 -8.09
N VAL A 58 -8.75 10.96 -8.18
CA VAL A 58 -7.73 11.62 -7.34
C VAL A 58 -8.14 11.57 -5.88
N VAL A 59 -9.34 12.03 -5.54
CA VAL A 59 -9.83 12.09 -4.15
C VAL A 59 -9.84 10.70 -3.53
N ASN A 60 -10.44 9.72 -4.20
CA ASN A 60 -10.54 8.34 -3.71
C ASN A 60 -9.17 7.70 -3.50
N THR A 61 -8.21 7.94 -4.42
CA THR A 61 -6.85 7.42 -4.29
C THR A 61 -6.16 7.98 -3.05
N PHE A 62 -6.22 9.31 -2.85
CA PHE A 62 -5.61 9.94 -1.68
C PHE A 62 -6.33 9.56 -0.38
N GLU A 63 -7.65 9.47 -0.39
CA GLU A 63 -8.44 9.05 0.77
C GLU A 63 -8.06 7.64 1.21
N LEU A 64 -7.98 6.69 0.27
CA LEU A 64 -7.51 5.33 0.57
C LEU A 64 -6.09 5.33 1.15
N VAL A 65 -5.15 6.04 0.54
CA VAL A 65 -3.76 6.07 1.01
C VAL A 65 -3.67 6.64 2.42
N ILE A 66 -4.35 7.77 2.68
CA ILE A 66 -4.33 8.48 3.97
C ILE A 66 -4.99 7.65 5.07
N ILE A 67 -5.99 6.83 4.76
CA ILE A 67 -6.68 5.98 5.74
C ILE A 67 -5.92 4.66 5.91
N VAL A 68 -5.61 3.97 4.82
CA VAL A 68 -5.08 2.60 4.87
C VAL A 68 -3.66 2.55 5.43
N VAL A 69 -2.77 3.43 4.97
CA VAL A 69 -1.34 3.36 5.36
C VAL A 69 -1.13 3.59 6.86
N PRO A 70 -1.70 4.64 7.50
CA PRO A 70 -1.57 4.81 8.94
C PRO A 70 -2.25 3.70 9.75
N LEU A 71 -3.44 3.23 9.33
CA LEU A 71 -4.14 2.15 10.02
C LEU A 71 -3.32 0.84 9.98
N GLN A 72 -2.74 0.50 8.85
CA GLN A 72 -1.87 -0.67 8.72
C GLN A 72 -0.62 -0.56 9.59
N LEU A 73 0.01 0.62 9.65
CA LEU A 73 1.14 0.84 10.54
C LEU A 73 0.75 0.66 12.01
N LEU A 74 -0.37 1.25 12.43
CA LEU A 74 -0.88 1.13 13.80
C LEU A 74 -1.19 -0.33 14.16
N LEU A 75 -1.90 -1.04 13.27
CA LEU A 75 -2.20 -2.46 13.46
C LEU A 75 -0.92 -3.29 13.51
N ALA A 76 0.02 -3.09 12.60
CA ALA A 76 1.28 -3.82 12.58
C ALA A 76 2.13 -3.57 13.84
N LEU A 77 2.19 -2.32 14.34
CA LEU A 77 2.85 -2.00 15.59
C LEU A 77 2.17 -2.69 16.78
N ALA A 78 0.84 -2.64 16.88
CA ALA A 78 0.08 -3.31 17.92
C ALA A 78 0.32 -4.83 17.88
N MET A 79 0.22 -5.46 16.71
CA MET A 79 0.46 -6.89 16.51
C MET A 79 1.91 -7.27 16.84
N ALA A 80 2.90 -6.47 16.44
CA ALA A 80 4.31 -6.72 16.76
C ALA A 80 4.57 -6.63 18.26
N MET A 81 3.94 -5.68 18.97
CA MET A 81 4.04 -5.58 20.42
C MET A 81 3.37 -6.77 21.12
N MET A 82 2.20 -7.21 20.65
CA MET A 82 1.54 -8.42 21.16
C MET A 82 2.45 -9.66 21.03
N LEU A 83 3.11 -9.81 19.86
CA LEU A 83 4.05 -10.91 19.61
C LEU A 83 5.23 -10.93 20.58
N GLN A 84 5.70 -9.78 21.07
CA GLN A 84 6.80 -9.72 22.07
C GLN A 84 6.40 -10.29 23.42
N HIS A 85 5.12 -10.22 23.80
CA HIS A 85 4.62 -10.72 25.07
C HIS A 85 4.29 -12.21 25.04
N LEU A 86 4.27 -12.83 23.86
CA LEU A 86 4.02 -14.27 23.74
C LEU A 86 5.26 -15.08 24.17
N ARG A 87 5.10 -15.90 25.20
CA ARG A 87 6.14 -16.84 25.66
C ARG A 87 6.28 -18.07 24.77
N SER A 88 5.21 -18.47 24.10
CA SER A 88 5.13 -19.66 23.26
C SER A 88 4.18 -19.41 22.08
N GLY A 89 4.37 -20.10 20.95
CA GLY A 89 3.48 -20.01 19.80
C GLY A 89 3.63 -18.75 18.92
N ARG A 90 4.64 -17.91 19.18
CA ARG A 90 4.90 -16.67 18.43
C ARG A 90 4.96 -16.88 16.92
N ASP A 91 5.68 -17.91 16.48
CA ASP A 91 5.89 -18.19 15.06
C ASP A 91 4.60 -18.65 14.39
N ILE A 92 3.77 -19.43 15.11
CA ILE A 92 2.45 -19.88 14.64
C ILE A 92 1.53 -18.69 14.45
N VAL A 93 1.47 -17.76 15.41
CA VAL A 93 0.64 -16.55 15.34
C VAL A 93 1.11 -15.65 14.16
N LEU A 94 2.43 -15.46 14.04
CA LEU A 94 3.00 -14.69 12.94
C LEU A 94 2.68 -15.34 11.59
N TRP A 95 2.77 -16.67 11.50
CA TRP A 95 2.43 -17.41 10.28
C TRP A 95 0.95 -17.23 9.92
N ILE A 96 0.02 -17.40 10.88
CA ILE A 96 -1.41 -17.21 10.66
C ILE A 96 -1.71 -15.78 10.18
N TRP A 97 -1.12 -14.76 10.80
CA TRP A 97 -1.31 -13.37 10.41
C TRP A 97 -0.71 -13.03 9.04
N SER A 98 0.26 -13.82 8.58
CA SER A 98 0.88 -13.66 7.26
C SER A 98 0.15 -14.41 6.13
N ILE A 99 -0.82 -15.28 6.43
CA ILE A 99 -1.57 -16.03 5.41
C ILE A 99 -2.17 -15.12 4.34
N PRO A 100 -2.83 -13.98 4.66
CA PRO A 100 -3.43 -13.12 3.65
C PRO A 100 -2.44 -12.55 2.63
N LEU A 101 -1.16 -12.44 3.00
CA LEU A 101 -0.11 -11.95 2.10
C LEU A 101 0.12 -12.88 0.90
N GLY A 102 -0.15 -14.18 1.04
CA GLY A 102 -0.07 -15.15 -0.04
C GLY A 102 -1.26 -15.14 -1.00
N ILE A 103 -2.30 -14.36 -0.70
CA ILE A 103 -3.51 -14.25 -1.51
C ILE A 103 -3.35 -13.08 -2.50
N SER A 104 -3.66 -13.31 -3.80
CA SER A 104 -3.60 -12.24 -4.79
C SER A 104 -4.64 -11.15 -4.50
N ASP A 105 -4.37 -9.91 -4.92
CA ASP A 105 -5.26 -8.77 -4.73
C ASP A 105 -6.66 -9.02 -5.28
N LEU A 106 -6.73 -9.62 -6.48
CA LEU A 106 -8.00 -9.96 -7.12
C LEU A 106 -8.78 -11.00 -6.31
N ALA A 107 -8.10 -12.08 -5.87
CA ALA A 107 -8.75 -13.12 -5.08
C ALA A 107 -9.23 -12.58 -3.72
N ALA A 108 -8.44 -11.75 -3.06
CA ALA A 108 -8.84 -11.08 -1.82
C ALA A 108 -10.08 -10.20 -2.05
N GLY A 109 -10.09 -9.39 -3.12
CA GLY A 109 -11.24 -8.57 -3.49
C GLY A 109 -12.50 -9.39 -3.74
N LEU A 110 -12.39 -10.50 -4.46
CA LEU A 110 -13.54 -11.40 -4.73
C LEU A 110 -14.06 -12.08 -3.46
N VAL A 111 -13.18 -12.46 -2.52
CA VAL A 111 -13.60 -13.01 -1.21
C VAL A 111 -14.40 -11.97 -0.43
N TRP A 112 -13.89 -10.74 -0.33
CA TRP A 112 -14.61 -9.67 0.37
C TRP A 112 -15.88 -9.25 -0.35
N LEU A 113 -15.92 -9.24 -1.68
CA LEU A 113 -17.12 -9.04 -2.47
C LEU A 113 -18.19 -10.07 -2.10
N ALA A 114 -17.83 -11.36 -2.07
CA ALA A 114 -18.76 -12.45 -1.71
C ALA A 114 -19.29 -12.34 -0.26
N ILE A 115 -18.47 -11.78 0.65
CA ILE A 115 -18.89 -11.53 2.04
C ILE A 115 -19.88 -10.37 2.13
N LEU A 116 -19.63 -9.29 1.37
CA LEU A 116 -20.28 -7.99 1.54
C LEU A 116 -21.45 -7.74 0.58
N THR A 117 -21.67 -8.58 -0.43
CA THR A 117 -22.84 -8.40 -1.33
C THR A 117 -24.16 -8.50 -0.55
N ASP A 118 -25.26 -8.02 -1.14
CA ASP A 118 -26.58 -8.00 -0.53
C ASP A 118 -27.05 -9.40 -0.07
N LYS A 119 -26.68 -10.44 -0.83
CA LYS A 119 -26.94 -11.86 -0.49
C LYS A 119 -25.71 -12.56 0.11
N GLY A 120 -24.72 -11.78 0.56
CA GLY A 120 -23.46 -12.29 1.07
C GLY A 120 -23.53 -12.81 2.50
N TYR A 121 -22.40 -13.36 2.96
CA TYR A 121 -22.29 -13.96 4.30
C TYR A 121 -22.60 -12.97 5.41
N LEU A 122 -22.12 -11.73 5.32
CA LEU A 122 -22.32 -10.72 6.36
C LEU A 122 -23.80 -10.43 6.58
N ASN A 123 -24.52 -10.12 5.51
CA ASN A 123 -25.96 -9.87 5.58
C ASN A 123 -26.74 -11.09 6.09
N THR A 124 -26.42 -12.28 5.61
CA THR A 124 -27.06 -13.52 6.03
C THR A 124 -26.91 -13.75 7.54
N ILE A 125 -25.72 -13.54 8.09
CA ILE A 125 -25.44 -13.69 9.53
C ILE A 125 -26.15 -12.61 10.33
N LEU A 126 -26.04 -11.32 9.95
CA LEU A 126 -26.63 -10.22 10.69
C LEU A 126 -28.15 -10.27 10.74
N VAL A 127 -28.79 -10.67 9.63
CA VAL A 127 -30.26 -10.86 9.58
C VAL A 127 -30.67 -12.06 10.45
N ARG A 128 -29.95 -13.18 10.40
CA ARG A 128 -30.26 -14.36 11.25
C ARG A 128 -30.08 -14.10 12.74
N LEU A 129 -29.13 -13.25 13.11
CA LEU A 129 -28.93 -12.82 14.49
C LEU A 129 -29.92 -11.74 14.96
N GLY A 130 -30.81 -11.27 14.07
CA GLY A 130 -31.75 -10.20 14.37
C GLY A 130 -31.14 -8.81 14.53
N VAL A 131 -29.89 -8.63 14.11
CA VAL A 131 -29.18 -7.34 14.13
C VAL A 131 -29.71 -6.42 13.03
N LEU A 132 -30.04 -7.00 11.88
CA LEU A 132 -30.66 -6.30 10.75
C LEU A 132 -32.06 -6.86 10.48
N SER A 133 -32.99 -5.95 10.14
CA SER A 133 -34.36 -6.31 9.74
C SER A 133 -34.44 -6.84 8.30
N GLY A 134 -33.40 -6.63 7.50
CA GLY A 134 -33.30 -7.08 6.11
C GLY A 134 -31.87 -6.86 5.56
N PRO A 135 -31.56 -7.39 4.36
CA PRO A 135 -30.25 -7.20 3.74
C PRO A 135 -29.93 -5.71 3.54
N GLN A 136 -28.70 -5.32 3.87
CA GLN A 136 -28.17 -3.97 3.68
C GLN A 136 -27.27 -3.95 2.44
N SER A 137 -27.38 -2.91 1.62
CA SER A 137 -26.45 -2.71 0.50
C SER A 137 -25.20 -1.98 0.98
N TRP A 138 -24.13 -2.75 1.21
CA TRP A 138 -22.83 -2.23 1.66
C TRP A 138 -21.99 -1.63 0.54
N LEU A 139 -22.23 -2.06 -0.70
CA LEU A 139 -21.38 -1.78 -1.87
C LEU A 139 -22.10 -0.88 -2.88
N SER A 140 -23.00 -0.02 -2.43
CA SER A 140 -23.72 0.93 -3.28
C SER A 140 -22.95 2.23 -3.44
N TYR A 141 -23.04 2.82 -4.63
CA TYR A 141 -22.55 4.19 -4.86
C TYR A 141 -23.36 5.24 -4.06
N GLU A 142 -24.60 4.91 -3.68
CA GLU A 142 -25.45 5.77 -2.83
C GLU A 142 -24.94 5.86 -1.39
N THR A 143 -24.07 4.92 -0.99
CA THR A 143 -23.45 4.88 0.33
C THR A 143 -21.91 4.83 0.21
N PRO A 144 -21.25 5.90 -0.28
CA PRO A 144 -19.83 5.88 -0.58
C PRO A 144 -18.96 5.59 0.65
N ALA A 145 -19.41 5.98 1.84
CA ALA A 145 -18.68 5.70 3.09
C ALA A 145 -18.61 4.21 3.43
N THR A 146 -19.69 3.43 3.18
CA THR A 146 -19.67 1.98 3.40
C THR A 146 -18.85 1.26 2.34
N LEU A 147 -18.88 1.74 1.10
CA LEU A 147 -18.05 1.23 0.02
C LEU A 147 -16.56 1.45 0.28
N LEU A 148 -16.20 2.68 0.70
CA LEU A 148 -14.84 2.99 1.15
C LEU A 148 -14.42 2.09 2.31
N ALA A 149 -15.26 1.97 3.35
CA ALA A 149 -14.97 1.11 4.50
C ALA A 149 -14.76 -0.35 4.10
N ALA A 150 -15.55 -0.87 3.16
CA ALA A 150 -15.40 -2.23 2.63
C ALA A 150 -14.03 -2.43 1.97
N ILE A 151 -13.60 -1.50 1.12
CA ILE A 151 -12.28 -1.53 0.46
C ILE A 151 -11.16 -1.43 1.52
N VAL A 152 -11.28 -0.50 2.46
CA VAL A 152 -10.31 -0.32 3.55
C VAL A 152 -10.16 -1.58 4.38
N VAL A 153 -11.25 -2.21 4.82
CA VAL A 153 -11.21 -3.44 5.63
C VAL A 153 -10.57 -4.60 4.85
N ALA A 154 -10.93 -4.76 3.58
CA ALA A 154 -10.34 -5.78 2.72
C ALA A 154 -8.82 -5.59 2.58
N GLU A 155 -8.38 -4.36 2.38
CA GLU A 155 -6.97 -4.02 2.20
C GLU A 155 -6.19 -4.10 3.52
N LEU A 156 -6.80 -3.72 4.65
CA LEU A 156 -6.21 -3.92 5.98
C LEU A 156 -5.98 -5.41 6.25
N TRP A 157 -6.96 -6.25 5.97
CA TRP A 157 -6.83 -7.70 6.16
C TRP A 157 -5.70 -8.29 5.30
N ARG A 158 -5.62 -7.90 4.02
CA ARG A 158 -4.66 -8.47 3.08
C ARG A 158 -3.23 -7.98 3.30
N ALA A 159 -3.04 -6.67 3.39
CA ALA A 159 -1.72 -6.08 3.24
C ALA A 159 -1.05 -5.62 4.54
N THR A 160 -1.73 -5.69 5.69
CA THR A 160 -1.10 -5.37 6.99
C THR A 160 0.10 -6.28 7.28
N ALA A 161 0.07 -7.52 6.78
CA ALA A 161 1.16 -8.47 6.97
C ALA A 161 2.51 -7.98 6.39
N ILE A 162 2.51 -7.21 5.30
CA ILE A 162 3.74 -6.62 4.74
C ILE A 162 4.40 -5.69 5.75
N VAL A 163 3.62 -4.79 6.33
CA VAL A 163 4.07 -3.83 7.34
C VAL A 163 4.49 -4.56 8.61
N LEU A 164 3.70 -5.58 9.03
CA LEU A 164 3.98 -6.40 10.20
C LEU A 164 5.36 -7.08 10.11
N VAL A 165 5.67 -7.72 8.99
CA VAL A 165 6.95 -8.41 8.80
C VAL A 165 8.12 -7.42 8.92
N ILE A 166 8.03 -6.24 8.32
CA ILE A 166 9.08 -5.22 8.40
C ILE A 166 9.23 -4.71 9.85
N VAL A 167 8.12 -4.44 10.52
CA VAL A 167 8.13 -3.96 11.92
C VAL A 167 8.67 -5.03 12.86
N VAL A 168 8.24 -6.29 12.72
CA VAL A 168 8.72 -7.42 13.54
C VAL A 168 10.22 -7.64 13.34
N ALA A 169 10.72 -7.58 12.10
CA ALA A 169 12.15 -7.65 11.82
C ALA A 169 12.91 -6.52 12.51
N GLY A 170 12.37 -5.29 12.44
CA GLY A 170 12.97 -4.14 13.13
C GLY A 170 13.01 -4.30 14.65
N VAL A 171 11.93 -4.80 15.25
CA VAL A 171 11.86 -5.09 16.69
C VAL A 171 12.89 -6.12 17.12
N GLN A 172 13.14 -7.15 16.29
CA GLN A 172 14.14 -8.19 16.59
C GLN A 172 15.58 -7.69 16.59
N LEU A 173 15.85 -6.59 15.89
CA LEU A 173 17.17 -5.94 15.85
C LEU A 173 17.45 -5.07 17.08
N ILE A 174 16.46 -4.78 17.91
CA ILE A 174 16.64 -3.99 19.14
C ILE A 174 17.24 -4.89 20.21
N PRO A 175 18.45 -4.58 20.75
CA PRO A 175 19.05 -5.32 21.85
C PRO A 175 18.14 -5.31 23.09
N LYS A 176 18.03 -6.45 23.77
CA LYS A 176 17.14 -6.63 24.92
C LYS A 176 17.51 -5.71 26.09
N GLU A 177 18.78 -5.37 26.20
CA GLU A 177 19.37 -4.51 27.23
C GLU A 177 18.69 -3.13 27.30
N TYR A 178 18.22 -2.60 26.17
CA TYR A 178 17.48 -1.32 26.17
C TYR A 178 16.13 -1.45 26.90
N GLY A 179 15.45 -2.58 26.74
CA GLY A 179 14.22 -2.85 27.43
C GLY A 179 14.43 -3.09 28.93
N GLU A 180 15.45 -3.90 29.27
CA GLU A 180 15.81 -4.22 30.64
C GLU A 180 16.26 -2.97 31.41
N ALA A 181 17.07 -2.11 30.78
CA ALA A 181 17.46 -0.83 31.36
C ALA A 181 16.23 0.06 31.63
N ALA A 182 15.29 0.16 30.69
CA ALA A 182 14.06 0.92 30.90
C ALA A 182 13.23 0.37 32.10
N ASP A 183 13.17 -0.93 32.25
CA ASP A 183 12.46 -1.59 33.36
C ASP A 183 13.16 -1.29 34.70
N VAL A 184 14.50 -1.30 34.76
CA VAL A 184 15.29 -0.92 35.95
C VAL A 184 15.04 0.52 36.38
N PHE A 185 14.86 1.43 35.41
CA PHE A 185 14.49 2.84 35.69
C PHE A 185 12.98 3.04 35.98
N GLY A 186 12.19 1.96 36.08
CA GLY A 186 10.77 2.03 36.42
C GLY A 186 9.86 2.54 35.29
N ALA A 187 10.27 2.39 34.03
CA ALA A 187 9.46 2.80 32.91
C ALA A 187 8.20 1.92 32.80
N THR A 188 7.03 2.56 32.63
CA THR A 188 5.80 1.83 32.31
C THR A 188 5.89 1.21 30.88
N PRO A 189 5.12 0.17 30.55
CA PRO A 189 5.11 -0.43 29.20
C PRO A 189 4.89 0.61 28.08
N TRP A 190 4.01 1.60 28.32
CA TRP A 190 3.77 2.70 27.38
C TRP A 190 4.98 3.64 27.23
N GLN A 191 5.66 3.96 28.35
CA GLN A 191 6.88 4.76 28.31
C GLN A 191 8.01 4.00 27.61
N ARG A 192 8.18 2.72 27.87
CA ARG A 192 9.14 1.86 27.18
C ARG A 192 8.85 1.81 25.68
N PHE A 193 7.59 1.62 25.26
CA PHE A 193 7.21 1.65 23.86
C PHE A 193 7.52 3.00 23.20
N THR A 194 7.01 4.10 23.76
CA THR A 194 7.08 5.43 23.11
C THR A 194 8.47 6.07 23.18
N ARG A 195 9.26 5.83 24.26
CA ARG A 195 10.54 6.48 24.49
C ARG A 195 11.76 5.63 24.12
N VAL A 196 11.60 4.32 24.00
CA VAL A 196 12.69 3.39 23.67
C VAL A 196 12.40 2.66 22.36
N THR A 197 11.34 1.85 22.30
CA THR A 197 11.09 0.97 21.14
C THR A 197 10.78 1.78 19.88
N LEU A 198 9.84 2.72 19.94
CA LEU A 198 9.37 3.48 18.78
C LEU A 198 10.49 4.34 18.13
N PRO A 199 11.34 5.05 18.89
CA PRO A 199 12.49 5.75 18.32
C PRO A 199 13.51 4.83 17.65
N LEU A 200 13.78 3.65 18.24
CA LEU A 200 14.70 2.65 17.67
C LEU A 200 14.12 1.98 16.41
N LEU A 201 12.79 1.89 16.29
CA LEU A 201 12.10 1.38 15.10
C LEU A 201 12.02 2.38 13.95
N LYS A 202 12.47 3.62 14.11
CA LYS A 202 12.28 4.71 13.14
C LYS A 202 12.66 4.30 11.70
N LEU A 203 13.79 3.61 11.52
CA LEU A 203 14.25 3.18 10.19
C LEU A 203 13.32 2.10 9.60
N SER A 204 12.89 1.14 10.40
CA SER A 204 11.95 0.10 9.95
C SER A 204 10.57 0.68 9.62
N ILE A 205 10.09 1.63 10.43
CA ILE A 205 8.85 2.38 10.16
C ILE A 205 8.96 3.17 8.86
N GLN A 206 10.08 3.87 8.66
CA GLN A 206 10.35 4.62 7.41
C GLN A 206 10.28 3.68 6.20
N THR A 207 10.97 2.55 6.25
CA THR A 207 10.97 1.55 5.18
C THR A 207 9.56 1.01 4.92
N ALA A 208 8.83 0.67 5.99
CA ALA A 208 7.46 0.17 5.89
C ALA A 208 6.51 1.21 5.28
N LEU A 209 6.61 2.48 5.72
CA LEU A 209 5.79 3.57 5.18
C LEU A 209 6.08 3.83 3.71
N ILE A 210 7.35 3.89 3.30
CA ILE A 210 7.72 4.10 1.89
C ILE A 210 7.13 2.98 1.03
N LEU A 211 7.46 1.72 1.37
CA LEU A 211 7.00 0.57 0.59
C LEU A 211 5.47 0.53 0.53
N ARG A 212 4.81 0.68 1.68
CA ARG A 212 3.37 0.56 1.76
C ARG A 212 2.64 1.70 1.05
N THR A 213 3.16 2.93 1.11
CA THR A 213 2.56 4.07 0.42
C THR A 213 2.66 3.94 -1.10
N VAL A 214 3.81 3.50 -1.63
CA VAL A 214 3.95 3.20 -3.06
C VAL A 214 2.92 2.16 -3.49
N LEU A 215 2.85 1.02 -2.79
CA LEU A 215 1.86 -0.03 -3.07
C LEU A 215 0.40 0.44 -2.88
N ALA A 216 0.16 1.42 -1.99
CA ALA A 216 -1.17 1.96 -1.79
C ALA A 216 -1.63 2.86 -2.95
N PHE A 217 -0.73 3.63 -3.56
CA PHE A 217 -1.05 4.39 -4.78
C PHE A 217 -1.33 3.48 -5.98
N GLU A 218 -0.83 2.24 -5.96
CA GLU A 218 -1.01 1.24 -7.01
C GLU A 218 -2.20 0.30 -6.75
N MET A 219 -3.01 0.53 -5.71
CA MET A 219 -4.19 -0.28 -5.43
C MET A 219 -5.16 -0.26 -6.62
N PHE A 220 -5.39 -1.43 -7.19
CA PHE A 220 -6.24 -1.61 -8.36
C PHE A 220 -7.22 -2.78 -8.22
N ALA A 221 -6.71 -4.01 -8.14
CA ALA A 221 -7.53 -5.21 -8.29
C ALA A 221 -8.56 -5.38 -7.17
N ILE A 222 -8.20 -5.05 -5.91
CA ILE A 222 -9.12 -5.12 -4.78
C ILE A 222 -10.19 -4.02 -4.87
N VAL A 223 -9.80 -2.81 -5.29
CA VAL A 223 -10.72 -1.69 -5.49
C VAL A 223 -11.69 -2.00 -6.62
N LEU A 224 -11.17 -2.49 -7.75
CA LEU A 224 -11.99 -2.87 -8.90
C LEU A 224 -12.98 -4.01 -8.57
N SER A 225 -12.56 -5.00 -7.77
CA SER A 225 -13.41 -6.13 -7.41
C SER A 225 -14.58 -5.74 -6.51
N ILE A 226 -14.35 -4.82 -5.56
CA ILE A 226 -15.35 -4.41 -4.55
C ILE A 226 -16.15 -3.20 -5.02
N GLY A 227 -15.48 -2.17 -5.51
CA GLY A 227 -16.06 -0.89 -5.89
C GLY A 227 -16.47 -0.81 -7.36
N GLY A 228 -15.87 -1.64 -8.21
CA GLY A 228 -16.11 -1.59 -9.65
C GLY A 228 -15.87 -0.18 -10.21
N ARG A 229 -16.81 0.31 -11.01
CA ARG A 229 -16.79 1.68 -11.54
C ARG A 229 -17.40 2.71 -10.57
N ASN A 230 -17.99 2.28 -9.48
CA ASN A 230 -18.60 3.16 -8.49
C ASN A 230 -17.56 3.80 -7.55
N PHE A 231 -16.31 3.32 -7.61
CA PHE A 231 -15.20 3.85 -6.82
C PHE A 231 -13.95 3.97 -7.71
N PRO A 232 -13.90 4.99 -8.60
CA PRO A 232 -12.74 5.19 -9.47
C PRO A 232 -11.50 5.57 -8.63
N VAL A 233 -10.34 5.02 -9.02
CA VAL A 233 -9.02 5.40 -8.51
C VAL A 233 -8.10 5.66 -9.70
N LEU A 234 -6.99 6.39 -9.52
CA LEU A 234 -6.10 6.77 -10.61
C LEU A 234 -5.64 5.58 -11.48
N VAL A 235 -5.33 4.45 -10.85
CA VAL A 235 -4.88 3.24 -11.57
C VAL A 235 -6.05 2.59 -12.33
N SER A 236 -7.28 2.61 -11.78
CA SER A 236 -8.45 2.07 -12.49
C SER A 236 -8.82 2.92 -13.71
N GLU A 237 -8.63 4.23 -13.64
CA GLU A 237 -8.85 5.10 -14.81
C GLU A 237 -7.72 4.94 -15.84
N ALA A 238 -6.46 4.78 -15.43
CA ALA A 238 -5.38 4.39 -16.35
C ALA A 238 -5.73 3.10 -17.11
N PHE A 239 -6.23 2.08 -16.41
CA PHE A 239 -6.66 0.82 -17.00
C PHE A 239 -7.86 1.02 -17.96
N ASN A 240 -8.87 1.82 -17.56
CA ASN A 240 -10.03 2.14 -18.40
C ASN A 240 -9.62 2.84 -19.70
N TRP A 241 -8.75 3.84 -19.63
CA TRP A 241 -8.25 4.56 -20.80
C TRP A 241 -7.42 3.66 -21.73
N GLN A 242 -6.66 2.73 -21.17
CA GLN A 242 -5.85 1.79 -21.95
C GLN A 242 -6.69 0.71 -22.65
N TYR A 243 -7.61 0.07 -21.94
CA TYR A 243 -8.30 -1.12 -22.44
C TYR A 243 -9.69 -0.85 -23.00
N THR A 244 -10.44 0.11 -22.44
CA THR A 244 -11.82 0.40 -22.85
C THR A 244 -11.83 1.54 -23.88
N GLN A 245 -11.12 2.64 -23.59
CA GLN A 245 -11.05 3.79 -24.47
C GLN A 245 -9.96 3.66 -25.56
N GLN A 246 -9.06 2.71 -25.42
CA GLN A 246 -7.94 2.42 -26.33
C GLN A 246 -7.05 3.65 -26.59
N ASN A 247 -6.93 4.54 -25.61
CA ASN A 247 -6.08 5.73 -25.68
C ASN A 247 -4.88 5.57 -24.74
N PHE A 248 -3.78 5.06 -25.29
CA PHE A 248 -2.55 4.77 -24.55
C PHE A 248 -1.85 6.04 -24.03
N GLY A 249 -2.02 7.19 -24.72
CA GLY A 249 -1.43 8.46 -24.30
C GLY A 249 -2.05 8.98 -23.00
N VAL A 250 -3.38 8.96 -22.90
CA VAL A 250 -4.09 9.37 -21.66
C VAL A 250 -3.83 8.36 -20.54
N ALA A 251 -3.83 7.06 -20.83
CA ALA A 251 -3.48 6.03 -19.86
C ALA A 251 -2.07 6.25 -19.29
N ALA A 252 -1.10 6.58 -20.16
CA ALA A 252 0.27 6.92 -19.77
C ALA A 252 0.33 8.19 -18.92
N ALA A 253 -0.51 9.20 -19.19
CA ALA A 253 -0.60 10.41 -18.36
C ALA A 253 -1.04 10.08 -16.93
N TYR A 254 -2.06 9.24 -16.73
CA TYR A 254 -2.45 8.72 -15.42
C TYR A 254 -1.29 8.00 -14.73
N ALA A 255 -0.58 7.11 -15.44
CA ALA A 255 0.55 6.36 -14.88
C ALA A 255 1.69 7.30 -14.43
N VAL A 256 1.99 8.36 -15.20
CA VAL A 256 2.99 9.39 -14.84
C VAL A 256 2.57 10.15 -13.58
N ILE A 257 1.28 10.49 -13.43
CA ILE A 257 0.78 11.14 -12.21
C ILE A 257 0.94 10.21 -10.99
N VAL A 258 0.52 8.93 -11.09
CA VAL A 258 0.67 7.95 -10.00
C VAL A 258 2.15 7.79 -9.61
N MET A 259 3.04 7.66 -10.58
CA MET A 259 4.49 7.59 -10.36
C MET A 259 5.01 8.86 -9.67
N GLY A 260 4.61 10.03 -10.13
CA GLY A 260 5.03 11.33 -9.57
C GLY A 260 4.60 11.49 -8.12
N VAL A 261 3.35 11.14 -7.78
CA VAL A 261 2.82 11.22 -6.41
C VAL A 261 3.51 10.20 -5.51
N SER A 262 3.74 8.96 -5.98
CA SER A 262 4.47 7.93 -5.23
C SER A 262 5.91 8.36 -4.93
N LEU A 263 6.59 8.96 -5.92
CA LEU A 263 7.94 9.50 -5.75
C LEU A 263 7.95 10.66 -4.76
N ALA A 264 7.01 11.60 -4.87
CA ALA A 264 6.89 12.72 -3.94
C ALA A 264 6.66 12.24 -2.50
N ALA A 265 5.75 11.29 -2.28
CA ALA A 265 5.52 10.69 -0.97
C ALA A 265 6.80 10.03 -0.41
N THR A 266 7.53 9.28 -1.25
CA THR A 266 8.82 8.67 -0.88
C THR A 266 9.83 9.71 -0.43
N LEU A 267 9.97 10.79 -1.18
CA LEU A 267 10.90 11.89 -0.84
C LEU A 267 10.50 12.59 0.46
N ILE A 268 9.19 12.78 0.70
CA ILE A 268 8.67 13.34 1.95
C ILE A 268 9.03 12.44 3.13
N TYR A 269 8.85 11.12 3.04
CA TYR A 269 9.23 10.19 4.12
C TYR A 269 10.74 10.17 4.36
N LEU A 270 11.56 10.18 3.31
CA LEU A 270 13.01 10.24 3.43
C LEU A 270 13.47 11.54 4.11
N TRP A 271 12.80 12.64 3.85
CA TRP A 271 13.09 13.92 4.48
C TRP A 271 12.59 13.99 5.93
N ALA A 272 11.31 13.64 6.18
CA ALA A 272 10.66 13.78 7.48
C ALA A 272 11.21 12.80 8.54
N LEU A 273 11.60 11.58 8.11
CA LEU A 273 12.07 10.52 8.99
C LEU A 273 13.60 10.37 8.97
N ARG A 274 14.35 11.40 8.54
CA ARG A 274 15.82 11.37 8.55
C ARG A 274 16.35 11.00 9.93
N THR A 275 17.30 10.07 9.96
CA THR A 275 18.08 9.78 11.16
C THR A 275 19.34 10.65 11.12
N PRO A 276 19.64 11.43 12.17
CA PRO A 276 20.88 12.22 12.23
C PRO A 276 22.10 11.31 12.03
N ALA A 277 23.10 11.80 11.29
CA ALA A 277 24.32 11.04 10.96
C ALA A 277 25.12 10.57 12.20
N ALA A 278 24.85 11.15 13.37
CA ALA A 278 25.48 10.78 14.65
C ALA A 278 24.96 9.47 15.27
N GLN A 279 23.95 8.82 14.65
CA GLN A 279 23.35 7.55 15.14
C GLN A 279 23.57 6.38 14.16
N ARG A 280 24.48 6.54 13.18
CA ARG A 280 24.91 5.47 12.28
C ARG A 280 26.15 4.76 12.79
#